data_d39ba1f2a345cdab13c9e6a7ca6237ac
#
_entry.id   d39ba1f2a345cdab13c9e6a7ca6237ac
#
_cell.length_a   1.000
_cell.length_b   1.000
_cell.length_c   1.000
_cell.angle_alpha   90.00
_cell.angle_beta   90.00
_cell.angle_gamma   90.00
#
_symmetry.space_group_name_H-M   'P 1'
#
loop_
_entity.id
_entity.type
_entity.pdbx_description
1 polymer ?
#
loop_
_entity_poly.entity_id
_entity_poly.type
_entity_poly.pdbx_seq_one_letter_code
_entity_poly.pdbx_strand_id
1 'polypeptide(L)'
;MLESIENQYQQIGYIARSHGVQGDVLIIPEFYAPTLFDALDLVRIENTRGDLIPARVESVRVQEKNNRLSFFVKFEHVSDRTQAEDLKNFAVFADREIVESLLGADERPLDLTSFDIWADGKHVGSVEAMLQNPAHPILQVITPEQNELLIPVVDEYVAEVDEENQKIQCKNLQQLEGL
;
A
#
# COMPACT_ATOMS: atom_id res chain seq x y z
N MET A 1 26.42 4.91 -8.56
CA MET A 1 25.74 4.15 -9.63
C MET A 1 24.64 3.24 -9.10
N LEU A 2 24.85 2.54 -8.01
CA LEU A 2 23.80 1.68 -7.41
C LEU A 2 22.64 2.50 -6.81
N GLU A 3 22.93 3.63 -6.18
CA GLU A 3 21.91 4.55 -5.64
C GLU A 3 20.95 5.13 -6.69
N SER A 4 21.39 5.23 -7.95
CA SER A 4 20.55 5.76 -9.03
C SER A 4 19.50 4.76 -9.51
N ILE A 5 19.74 3.47 -9.40
CA ILE A 5 18.80 2.42 -9.82
C ILE A 5 17.72 2.22 -8.74
N GLU A 6 18.12 2.22 -7.47
CA GLU A 6 17.18 2.14 -6.33
C GLU A 6 16.22 3.32 -6.29
N ASN A 7 16.66 4.51 -6.77
CA ASN A 7 15.82 5.70 -6.83
C ASN A 7 14.91 5.76 -8.05
N GLN A 8 15.21 5.01 -9.12
CA GLN A 8 14.43 5.00 -10.36
C GLN A 8 13.18 4.14 -10.25
N TYR A 9 13.21 3.06 -9.48
CA TYR A 9 12.11 2.11 -9.36
C TYR A 9 11.53 2.13 -7.95
N GLN A 10 10.22 1.92 -7.87
CA GLN A 10 9.49 1.82 -6.61
C GLN A 10 8.81 0.46 -6.54
N GLN A 11 8.94 -0.21 -5.40
CA GLN A 11 8.19 -1.44 -5.16
C GLN A 11 6.69 -1.11 -5.09
N ILE A 12 5.92 -1.84 -5.89
CA ILE A 12 4.46 -1.68 -5.98
C ILE A 12 3.69 -2.84 -5.36
N GLY A 13 4.36 -3.94 -5.11
CA GLY A 13 3.75 -5.13 -4.52
C GLY A 13 4.68 -6.33 -4.57
N TYR A 14 4.10 -7.50 -4.33
CA TYR A 14 4.80 -8.78 -4.45
C TYR A 14 3.89 -9.85 -5.02
N ILE A 15 4.48 -10.87 -5.64
CA ILE A 15 3.77 -12.01 -6.19
C ILE A 15 3.50 -12.99 -5.05
N ALA A 16 2.24 -13.15 -4.68
CA ALA A 16 1.83 -14.02 -3.58
C ALA A 16 1.76 -15.50 -4.00
N ARG A 17 1.24 -15.76 -5.19
CA ARG A 17 1.08 -17.13 -5.72
C ARG A 17 0.71 -17.10 -7.21
N SER A 18 0.82 -18.28 -7.85
CA SER A 18 0.22 -18.52 -9.16
C SER A 18 -1.31 -18.57 -9.09
N HIS A 19 -1.97 -18.29 -10.20
CA HIS A 19 -3.42 -18.40 -10.35
C HIS A 19 -3.79 -19.10 -11.65
N GLY A 20 -4.58 -20.21 -11.54
CA GLY A 20 -4.98 -20.97 -12.71
C GLY A 20 -3.83 -21.73 -13.37
N VAL A 21 -4.01 -22.08 -14.64
CA VAL A 21 -3.07 -22.91 -15.41
C VAL A 21 -2.35 -22.16 -16.53
N GLN A 22 -2.79 -20.94 -16.84
CA GLN A 22 -2.29 -20.15 -17.96
C GLN A 22 -1.10 -19.25 -17.60
N GLY A 23 -0.61 -19.31 -16.38
CA GLY A 23 0.53 -18.54 -15.93
C GLY A 23 0.20 -17.20 -15.29
N ASP A 24 -1.05 -16.95 -14.94
CA ASP A 24 -1.44 -15.76 -14.18
C ASP A 24 -0.84 -15.79 -12.77
N VAL A 25 -0.50 -14.64 -12.25
CA VAL A 25 -0.01 -14.47 -10.88
C VAL A 25 -0.92 -13.54 -10.09
N LEU A 26 -1.00 -13.80 -8.78
CA LEU A 26 -1.68 -12.91 -7.85
C LEU A 26 -0.65 -11.95 -7.26
N ILE A 27 -0.82 -10.65 -7.49
CA ILE A 27 0.00 -9.59 -6.91
C ILE A 27 -0.76 -8.92 -5.78
N ILE A 28 -0.13 -8.84 -4.61
CA ILE A 28 -0.62 -8.06 -3.48
C ILE A 28 0.09 -6.71 -3.51
N PRO A 29 -0.64 -5.59 -3.65
CA PRO A 29 -0.03 -4.27 -3.74
C PRO A 29 0.47 -3.76 -2.39
N GLU A 30 1.47 -2.89 -2.42
CA GLU A 30 2.01 -2.19 -1.26
C GLU A 30 1.09 -1.06 -0.76
N PHE A 31 0.20 -0.56 -1.62
CA PHE A 31 -0.70 0.56 -1.34
C PHE A 31 -2.03 0.38 -2.06
N TYR A 32 -3.04 1.09 -1.60
CA TYR A 32 -4.37 1.04 -2.22
C TYR A 32 -4.42 1.94 -3.47
N ALA A 33 -4.34 1.33 -4.64
CA ALA A 33 -4.47 2.01 -5.93
C ALA A 33 -5.10 1.05 -6.95
N PRO A 34 -6.45 1.00 -7.06
CA PRO A 34 -7.15 0.08 -7.96
C PRO A 34 -6.76 0.22 -9.43
N THR A 35 -6.37 1.42 -9.84
CA THR A 35 -6.00 1.75 -11.22
C THR A 35 -4.51 1.65 -11.50
N LEU A 36 -3.71 1.17 -10.53
CA LEU A 36 -2.25 1.15 -10.63
C LEU A 36 -1.74 0.48 -11.91
N PHE A 37 -2.32 -0.65 -12.30
CA PHE A 37 -1.88 -1.39 -13.48
C PHE A 37 -2.52 -0.92 -14.79
N ASP A 38 -3.46 0.02 -14.77
CA ASP A 38 -4.13 0.50 -16.00
C ASP A 38 -3.16 1.20 -16.96
N ALA A 39 -2.10 1.80 -16.44
CA ALA A 39 -1.07 2.47 -17.24
C ALA A 39 0.32 1.84 -17.10
N LEU A 40 0.44 0.69 -16.44
CA LEU A 40 1.71 -0.04 -16.32
C LEU A 40 1.77 -1.17 -17.33
N ASP A 41 2.33 -0.91 -18.50
CA ASP A 41 2.58 -1.94 -19.53
C ASP A 41 3.83 -2.77 -19.23
N LEU A 42 4.74 -2.22 -18.44
CA LEU A 42 6.01 -2.84 -18.08
C LEU A 42 6.28 -2.68 -16.59
N VAL A 43 6.58 -3.77 -15.95
CA VAL A 43 7.05 -3.80 -14.56
C VAL A 43 8.39 -4.52 -14.48
N ARG A 44 9.00 -4.53 -13.32
CA ARG A 44 10.22 -5.28 -13.06
C ARG A 44 10.01 -6.21 -11.88
N ILE A 45 10.51 -7.42 -12.02
CA ILE A 45 10.41 -8.45 -10.99
C ILE A 45 11.81 -8.68 -10.44
N GLU A 46 11.98 -8.54 -9.14
CA GLU A 46 13.24 -8.80 -8.46
C GLU A 46 13.42 -10.30 -8.29
N ASN A 47 14.51 -10.83 -8.83
CA ASN A 47 14.85 -12.24 -8.70
C ASN A 47 15.61 -12.53 -7.39
N THR A 48 15.97 -13.80 -7.17
CA THR A 48 16.70 -14.23 -5.98
C THR A 48 18.11 -13.63 -5.84
N ARG A 49 18.64 -13.04 -6.92
CA ARG A 49 19.96 -12.36 -6.94
C ARG A 49 19.85 -10.86 -6.71
N GLY A 50 18.63 -10.32 -6.61
CA GLY A 50 18.38 -8.88 -6.52
C GLY A 50 18.37 -8.15 -7.88
N ASP A 51 18.37 -8.90 -9.00
CA ASP A 51 18.26 -8.29 -10.32
C ASP A 51 16.81 -7.95 -10.64
N LEU A 52 16.58 -6.77 -11.20
CA LEU A 52 15.27 -6.32 -11.65
C LEU A 52 15.05 -6.74 -13.11
N ILE A 53 14.29 -7.80 -13.31
CA ILE A 53 14.00 -8.37 -14.63
C ILE A 53 12.74 -7.72 -15.21
N PRO A 54 12.81 -7.12 -16.41
CA PRO A 54 11.64 -6.51 -17.04
C PRO A 54 10.60 -7.58 -17.40
N ALA A 55 9.34 -7.28 -17.12
CA ALA A 55 8.19 -8.13 -17.41
C ALA A 55 7.07 -7.29 -18.02
N ARG A 56 6.68 -7.62 -19.25
CA ARG A 56 5.58 -6.93 -19.93
C ARG A 56 4.24 -7.50 -19.51
N VAL A 57 3.33 -6.62 -19.15
CA VAL A 57 1.97 -6.96 -18.72
C VAL A 57 1.08 -7.19 -19.95
N GLU A 58 0.50 -8.38 -20.07
CA GLU A 58 -0.44 -8.73 -21.13
C GLU A 58 -1.88 -8.37 -20.73
N SER A 59 -2.28 -8.73 -19.51
CA SER A 59 -3.61 -8.41 -18.97
C SER A 59 -3.63 -8.34 -17.45
N VAL A 60 -4.60 -7.60 -16.92
CA VAL A 60 -4.78 -7.41 -15.48
C VAL A 60 -6.26 -7.50 -15.13
N ARG A 61 -6.57 -8.17 -14.04
CA ARG A 61 -7.89 -8.12 -13.40
C ARG A 61 -7.73 -7.65 -11.96
N VAL A 62 -8.51 -6.67 -11.56
CA VAL A 62 -8.53 -6.16 -10.19
C VAL A 62 -9.59 -6.88 -9.39
N GLN A 63 -9.26 -7.30 -8.19
CA GLN A 63 -10.24 -7.82 -7.23
C GLN A 63 -10.10 -7.10 -5.91
N GLU A 64 -11.22 -6.63 -5.39
CA GLU A 64 -11.30 -6.08 -4.05
C GLU A 64 -12.23 -6.96 -3.19
N LYS A 65 -11.70 -7.42 -2.07
CA LYS A 65 -12.44 -8.22 -1.11
C LYS A 65 -12.05 -7.83 0.32
N ASN A 66 -13.04 -7.51 1.15
CA ASN A 66 -12.81 -7.10 2.54
C ASN A 66 -11.81 -5.92 2.66
N ASN A 67 -11.96 -4.90 1.80
CA ASN A 67 -11.07 -3.74 1.71
C ASN A 67 -9.61 -4.10 1.38
N ARG A 68 -9.38 -5.28 0.82
CA ARG A 68 -8.07 -5.72 0.34
C ARG A 68 -8.06 -5.79 -1.17
N LEU A 69 -7.06 -5.14 -1.75
CA LEU A 69 -6.86 -5.09 -3.19
C LEU A 69 -5.94 -6.23 -3.62
N SER A 70 -6.27 -6.88 -4.73
CA SER A 70 -5.46 -7.90 -5.36
C SER A 70 -5.49 -7.73 -6.86
N PHE A 71 -4.36 -8.00 -7.53
CA PHE A 71 -4.28 -7.97 -8.98
C PHE A 71 -3.95 -9.37 -9.51
N PHE A 72 -4.76 -9.85 -10.43
CA PHE A 72 -4.43 -11.04 -11.23
C PHE A 72 -3.77 -10.57 -12.51
N VAL A 73 -2.48 -10.82 -12.65
CA VAL A 73 -1.66 -10.29 -13.75
C VAL A 73 -1.15 -11.42 -14.61
N LYS A 74 -1.30 -11.25 -15.92
CA LYS A 74 -0.69 -12.10 -16.94
C LYS A 74 0.50 -11.37 -17.54
N PHE A 75 1.68 -12.00 -17.48
CA PHE A 75 2.88 -11.51 -18.15
C PHE A 75 3.08 -12.23 -19.48
N GLU A 76 3.56 -11.52 -20.51
CA GLU A 76 3.73 -12.09 -21.86
C GLU A 76 4.67 -13.31 -21.88
N HIS A 77 5.72 -13.30 -21.06
CA HIS A 77 6.72 -14.37 -21.02
C HIS A 77 6.39 -15.52 -20.07
N VAL A 78 5.27 -15.45 -19.36
CA VAL A 78 4.81 -16.49 -18.41
C VAL A 78 3.60 -17.18 -19.00
N SER A 79 3.77 -18.39 -19.50
CA SER A 79 2.74 -19.11 -20.27
C SER A 79 2.07 -20.27 -19.55
N ASP A 80 2.62 -20.71 -18.43
CA ASP A 80 2.09 -21.83 -17.67
C ASP A 80 2.23 -21.62 -16.15
N ARG A 81 1.56 -22.49 -15.41
CA ARG A 81 1.54 -22.45 -13.94
C ARG A 81 2.93 -22.62 -13.32
N THR A 82 3.77 -23.48 -13.89
CA THR A 82 5.12 -23.74 -13.35
C THR A 82 5.97 -22.49 -13.40
N GLN A 83 5.97 -21.76 -14.53
CA GLN A 83 6.65 -20.49 -14.66
C GLN A 83 6.12 -19.45 -13.68
N ALA A 84 4.80 -19.42 -13.47
CA ALA A 84 4.18 -18.51 -12.51
C ALA A 84 4.56 -18.85 -11.05
N GLU A 85 4.66 -20.12 -10.72
CA GLU A 85 5.08 -20.59 -9.38
C GLU A 85 6.54 -20.23 -9.07
N ASP A 86 7.40 -20.20 -10.08
CA ASP A 86 8.79 -19.78 -9.94
C ASP A 86 8.96 -18.30 -9.54
N LEU A 87 7.91 -17.50 -9.76
CA LEU A 87 7.88 -16.07 -9.41
C LEU A 87 7.33 -15.80 -8.01
N LYS A 88 6.88 -16.81 -7.30
CA LYS A 88 6.29 -16.66 -5.97
C LYS A 88 7.24 -15.97 -4.99
N ASN A 89 6.72 -15.02 -4.22
CA ASN A 89 7.40 -14.19 -3.24
C ASN A 89 8.36 -13.14 -3.82
N PHE A 90 8.44 -13.01 -5.14
CA PHE A 90 9.25 -11.98 -5.76
C PHE A 90 8.57 -10.62 -5.66
N ALA A 91 9.36 -9.59 -5.34
CA ALA A 91 8.90 -8.22 -5.33
C ALA A 91 8.70 -7.69 -6.75
N VAL A 92 7.70 -6.84 -6.93
CA VAL A 92 7.37 -6.20 -8.20
C VAL A 92 7.61 -4.70 -8.07
N PHE A 93 8.36 -4.16 -9.02
CA PHE A 93 8.73 -2.74 -9.09
C PHE A 93 8.20 -2.11 -10.37
N ALA A 94 7.93 -0.83 -10.32
CA ALA A 94 7.61 -0.02 -11.49
C ALA A 94 8.44 1.27 -11.46
N ASP A 95 8.51 1.94 -12.60
CA ASP A 95 9.15 3.24 -12.72
C ASP A 95 8.50 4.24 -11.77
N ARG A 96 9.31 4.86 -10.93
CA ARG A 96 8.84 5.78 -9.87
C ARG A 96 8.06 6.96 -10.43
N GLU A 97 8.50 7.56 -11.53
CA GLU A 97 7.81 8.69 -12.14
C GLU A 97 6.41 8.30 -12.63
N ILE A 98 6.29 7.10 -13.20
CA ILE A 98 5.00 6.57 -13.65
C ILE A 98 4.10 6.32 -12.43
N VAL A 99 4.62 5.66 -11.40
CA VAL A 99 3.84 5.39 -10.17
C VAL A 99 3.37 6.70 -9.54
N GLU A 100 4.24 7.67 -9.37
CA GLU A 100 3.88 8.98 -8.81
C GLU A 100 2.86 9.74 -9.66
N SER A 101 2.89 9.59 -10.99
CA SER A 101 1.90 10.19 -11.89
C SER A 101 0.54 9.52 -11.82
N LEU A 102 0.51 8.20 -11.59
CA LEU A 102 -0.71 7.40 -11.46
C LEU A 102 -1.37 7.55 -10.09
N LEU A 103 -0.55 7.69 -9.06
CA LEU A 103 -1.02 8.05 -7.73
C LEU A 103 -1.36 9.54 -7.75
N GLY A 104 -2.60 9.87 -8.12
CA GLY A 104 -3.10 11.23 -7.97
C GLY A 104 -2.93 11.72 -6.53
N ALA A 105 -3.15 13.00 -6.28
CA ALA A 105 -3.02 13.59 -4.95
C ALA A 105 -3.88 12.86 -3.89
N ASP A 106 -4.98 12.25 -4.33
CA ASP A 106 -5.91 11.49 -3.48
C ASP A 106 -5.49 10.02 -3.24
N GLU A 107 -4.52 9.50 -4.00
CA GLU A 107 -4.05 8.10 -3.94
C GLU A 107 -2.66 7.95 -3.32
N ARG A 108 -2.01 9.05 -2.97
CA ARG A 108 -0.76 8.99 -2.20
C ARG A 108 -1.05 8.43 -0.82
N PRO A 109 -0.15 7.59 -0.26
CA PRO A 109 -0.25 7.29 1.16
C PRO A 109 -0.32 8.61 1.89
N LEU A 110 -1.45 8.89 2.50
CA LEU A 110 -1.60 10.11 3.30
C LEU A 110 -0.55 10.04 4.40
N ASP A 111 0.39 10.96 4.40
CA ASP A 111 1.27 11.15 5.54
C ASP A 111 0.53 11.99 6.58
N LEU A 112 -0.04 11.31 7.55
CA LEU A 112 -0.80 11.92 8.64
C LEU A 112 0.08 12.27 9.85
N THR A 113 1.40 12.16 9.71
CA THR A 113 2.35 12.56 10.75
C THR A 113 2.19 14.05 11.08
N SER A 114 2.22 14.39 12.33
CA SER A 114 1.99 15.73 12.87
C SER A 114 0.54 16.26 12.80
N PHE A 115 -0.41 15.45 12.35
CA PHE A 115 -1.82 15.81 12.41
C PHE A 115 -2.33 15.76 13.85
N ASP A 116 -3.22 16.69 14.18
CA ASP A 116 -3.89 16.71 15.47
C ASP A 116 -5.12 15.82 15.49
N ILE A 117 -5.25 15.01 16.52
CA ILE A 117 -6.40 14.13 16.74
C ILE A 117 -7.43 14.83 17.61
N TRP A 118 -8.66 14.84 17.10
CA TRP A 118 -9.82 15.40 17.78
C TRP A 118 -10.91 14.35 17.92
N ALA A 119 -11.54 14.27 19.08
CA ALA A 119 -12.68 13.41 19.33
C ALA A 119 -13.66 14.13 20.27
N ASP A 120 -14.95 14.08 19.94
CA ASP A 120 -16.02 14.73 20.72
C ASP A 120 -15.74 16.23 21.02
N GLY A 121 -15.12 16.93 20.07
CA GLY A 121 -14.78 18.35 20.20
C GLY A 121 -13.59 18.64 21.10
N LYS A 122 -12.84 17.62 21.51
CA LYS A 122 -11.64 17.74 22.35
C LYS A 122 -10.38 17.32 21.61
N HIS A 123 -9.30 18.03 21.86
CA HIS A 123 -7.98 17.64 21.39
C HIS A 123 -7.47 16.42 22.18
N VAL A 124 -7.18 15.33 21.46
CA VAL A 124 -6.73 14.05 22.05
C VAL A 124 -5.20 13.96 22.08
N GLY A 125 -4.54 14.40 21.04
CA GLY A 125 -3.09 14.31 20.88
C GLY A 125 -2.67 14.61 19.46
N SER A 126 -1.42 14.32 19.14
CA SER A 126 -0.85 14.50 17.80
C SER A 126 -0.23 13.20 17.29
N VAL A 127 -0.32 12.98 16.00
CA VAL A 127 0.26 11.80 15.35
C VAL A 127 1.78 11.93 15.31
N GLU A 128 2.48 11.03 16.01
CA GLU A 128 3.94 10.96 16.00
C GLU A 128 4.47 10.14 14.82
N ALA A 129 3.81 9.03 14.52
CA ALA A 129 4.17 8.13 13.43
C ALA A 129 2.98 7.39 12.86
N MET A 130 3.15 6.89 11.65
CA MET A 130 2.23 5.93 11.04
C MET A 130 2.91 4.55 10.98
N LEU A 131 2.32 3.58 11.67
CA LEU A 131 2.81 2.22 11.67
C LEU A 131 2.17 1.44 10.53
N GLN A 132 2.99 0.79 9.73
CA GLN A 132 2.50 -0.07 8.66
C GLN A 132 1.99 -1.39 9.24
N ASN A 133 0.79 -1.75 8.84
CA ASN A 133 0.17 -3.01 9.22
C ASN A 133 -0.50 -3.61 7.98
N PRO A 134 -0.40 -4.93 7.74
CA PRO A 134 -0.95 -5.56 6.53
C PRO A 134 -2.46 -5.35 6.33
N ALA A 135 -3.21 -5.12 7.40
CA ALA A 135 -4.66 -4.91 7.31
C ALA A 135 -5.03 -3.44 7.04
N HIS A 136 -4.40 -2.51 7.76
CA HIS A 136 -4.63 -1.07 7.68
C HIS A 136 -3.53 -0.34 8.44
N PRO A 137 -3.20 0.90 8.08
CA PRO A 137 -2.25 1.69 8.86
C PRO A 137 -2.75 1.94 10.28
N ILE A 138 -1.82 2.18 11.20
CA ILE A 138 -2.12 2.53 12.59
C ILE A 138 -1.44 3.86 12.89
N LEU A 139 -2.20 4.81 13.43
CA LEU A 139 -1.66 6.07 13.92
C LEU A 139 -1.11 5.88 15.33
N GLN A 140 0.15 6.18 15.50
CA GLN A 140 0.78 6.30 16.81
C GLN A 140 0.60 7.75 17.29
N VAL A 141 -0.24 7.94 18.28
CA VAL A 141 -0.63 9.26 18.77
C VAL A 141 -0.07 9.47 20.17
N ILE A 142 0.54 10.62 20.39
CA ILE A 142 1.00 11.03 21.72
C ILE A 142 0.00 12.05 22.30
N THR A 143 -0.53 11.72 23.46
CA THR A 143 -1.46 12.59 24.19
C THR A 143 -0.71 13.68 24.94
N PRO A 144 -1.40 14.77 25.38
CA PRO A 144 -0.78 15.81 26.20
C PRO A 144 -0.15 15.30 27.51
N GLU A 145 -0.67 14.20 28.04
CA GLU A 145 -0.14 13.52 29.24
C GLU A 145 1.05 12.61 28.94
N GLN A 146 1.56 12.63 27.71
CA GLN A 146 2.68 11.79 27.24
C GLN A 146 2.35 10.29 27.20
N ASN A 147 1.07 9.94 27.08
CA ASN A 147 0.64 8.56 26.86
C ASN A 147 0.58 8.26 25.37
N GLU A 148 0.87 7.02 25.02
CA GLU A 148 0.75 6.52 23.66
C GLU A 148 -0.64 5.94 23.41
N LEU A 149 -1.27 6.31 22.29
CA LEU A 149 -2.53 5.77 21.83
C LEU A 149 -2.37 5.28 20.38
N LEU A 150 -2.75 4.05 20.12
CA LEU A 150 -2.72 3.45 18.78
C LEU A 150 -4.11 3.45 18.16
N ILE A 151 -4.30 4.20 17.08
CA ILE A 151 -5.59 4.34 16.39
C ILE A 151 -5.51 3.70 15.01
N PRO A 152 -6.25 2.60 14.76
CA PRO A 152 -6.35 2.03 13.42
C PRO A 152 -7.05 3.01 12.45
N VAL A 153 -6.50 3.17 11.26
CA VAL A 153 -7.10 4.03 10.21
C VAL A 153 -8.21 3.25 9.51
N VAL A 154 -9.35 3.19 10.16
CA VAL A 154 -10.58 2.55 9.66
C VAL A 154 -11.79 3.42 9.99
N ASP A 155 -12.88 3.26 9.25
CA ASP A 155 -14.10 4.06 9.40
C ASP A 155 -14.73 3.96 10.81
N GLU A 156 -14.37 2.93 11.56
CA GLU A 156 -14.83 2.76 12.94
C GLU A 156 -14.25 3.80 13.90
N TYR A 157 -13.01 4.23 13.66
CA TYR A 157 -12.27 5.17 14.54
C TYR A 157 -11.98 6.51 13.87
N VAL A 158 -11.81 6.55 12.56
CA VAL A 158 -11.53 7.79 11.80
C VAL A 158 -12.80 8.21 11.09
N ALA A 159 -13.38 9.33 11.50
CA ALA A 159 -14.60 9.88 10.91
C ALA A 159 -14.30 10.78 9.71
N GLU A 160 -13.29 11.64 9.81
CA GLU A 160 -12.91 12.60 8.79
C GLU A 160 -11.44 12.97 8.91
N VAL A 161 -10.80 13.21 7.78
CA VAL A 161 -9.42 13.72 7.69
C VAL A 161 -9.47 15.07 6.99
N ASP A 162 -9.08 16.13 7.70
CA ASP A 162 -8.96 17.49 7.17
C ASP A 162 -7.47 17.78 6.91
N GLU A 163 -7.06 17.61 5.66
CA GLU A 163 -5.69 17.79 5.25
C GLU A 163 -5.25 19.26 5.29
N GLU A 164 -6.17 20.20 5.00
CA GLU A 164 -5.86 21.64 4.97
C GLU A 164 -5.52 22.16 6.36
N ASN A 165 -6.25 21.70 7.38
CA ASN A 165 -6.03 22.11 8.77
C ASN A 165 -5.19 21.12 9.57
N GLN A 166 -4.72 20.02 8.94
CA GLN A 166 -3.96 18.95 9.57
C GLN A 166 -4.66 18.39 10.81
N LYS A 167 -5.95 18.07 10.67
CA LYS A 167 -6.80 17.53 11.74
C LYS A 167 -7.44 16.22 11.33
N ILE A 168 -7.55 15.32 12.30
CA ILE A 168 -8.27 14.06 12.14
C ILE A 168 -9.38 14.03 13.18
N GLN A 169 -10.63 13.90 12.70
CA GLN A 169 -11.77 13.67 13.58
C GLN A 169 -11.91 12.18 13.83
N CYS A 170 -11.78 11.80 15.08
CA CYS A 170 -11.91 10.41 15.53
C CYS A 170 -13.16 10.21 16.37
N LYS A 171 -13.56 8.96 16.45
CA LYS A 171 -14.73 8.50 17.23
C LYS A 171 -14.40 7.16 17.91
N ASN A 172 -15.19 6.78 18.90
CA ASN A 172 -15.08 5.48 19.60
C ASN A 172 -13.72 5.20 20.25
N LEU A 173 -12.91 6.22 20.50
CA LEU A 173 -11.55 6.06 21.06
C LEU A 173 -11.54 5.40 22.45
N GLN A 174 -12.65 5.47 23.17
CA GLN A 174 -12.82 4.82 24.49
C GLN A 174 -12.64 3.29 24.42
N GLN A 175 -12.88 2.70 23.24
CA GLN A 175 -12.69 1.26 23.02
C GLN A 175 -11.20 0.88 22.92
N LEU A 176 -10.33 1.85 22.67
CA LEU A 176 -8.89 1.65 22.53
C LEU A 176 -8.12 1.88 23.82
N GLU A 177 -8.70 2.59 24.79
CA GLU A 177 -8.05 2.92 26.07
C GLU A 177 -7.92 1.74 27.03
N GLY A 178 -8.49 0.59 26.69
CA GLY A 178 -8.49 -0.62 27.53
C GLY A 178 -7.56 -1.74 27.04
N LEU A 179 -6.71 -1.47 26.04
CA LEU A 179 -5.84 -2.48 25.42
C LEU A 179 -4.40 -2.35 25.93
#